data_9ab3947e0198512e736c034fcce80069
#
_entry.id   9ab3947e0198512e736c034fcce80069
#
_cell.length_a   1.000
_cell.length_b   1.000
_cell.length_c   1.000
_cell.angle_alpha   90.00
_cell.angle_beta   90.00
_cell.angle_gamma   90.00
#
_symmetry.space_group_name_H-M   'P 1'
#
loop_
_entity.id
_entity.type
_entity.pdbx_description
1 polymer ?
#
loop_
_entity_poly.entity_id
_entity_poly.type
_entity_poly.pdbx_seq_one_letter_code
_entity_poly.pdbx_strand_id
1 'polypeptide(L)'
;MAKWFLDPGHGGKDPGALGNNGRRECDVVLEAALRAKEVLEANGQTVAMSRTNDSFVSLGGICNKANASGADYFVSIHMNSAEGTALGTEVYHAPKCSATSVKFAE
;
A
#
# COMPACT_ATOMS: atom_id res chain seq x y z
N MET A 1 3.42 -3.82 20.41
CA MET A 1 3.84 -2.95 19.30
C MET A 1 3.86 -3.79 18.02
N ALA A 2 3.16 -3.38 16.99
CA ALA A 2 3.11 -4.10 15.73
C ALA A 2 4.05 -3.47 14.72
N LYS A 3 4.49 -4.28 13.75
CA LYS A 3 5.28 -3.82 12.62
C LYS A 3 4.45 -3.97 11.35
N TRP A 4 4.34 -2.88 10.60
CA TRP A 4 3.56 -2.78 9.38
C TRP A 4 4.48 -2.70 8.18
N PHE A 5 4.10 -3.34 7.09
CA PHE A 5 4.75 -3.15 5.80
C PHE A 5 3.75 -2.49 4.86
N LEU A 6 4.07 -1.28 4.42
CA LEU A 6 3.22 -0.51 3.51
C LEU A 6 3.80 -0.57 2.10
N ASP A 7 2.95 -0.94 1.14
CA ASP A 7 3.34 -1.03 -0.26
C ASP A 7 2.53 -0.03 -1.08
N PRO A 8 3.06 1.19 -1.29
CA PRO A 8 2.44 2.10 -2.24
C PRO A 8 2.62 1.55 -3.66
N GLY A 9 1.52 1.25 -4.33
CA GLY A 9 1.52 0.60 -5.63
C GLY A 9 2.18 1.42 -6.72
N HIS A 10 2.70 0.72 -7.74
CA HIS A 10 3.32 1.31 -8.92
C HIS A 10 4.60 2.09 -8.58
N GLY A 11 5.01 3.01 -9.41
CA GLY A 11 6.18 3.87 -9.19
C GLY A 11 7.19 3.78 -10.32
N GLY A 12 8.03 4.81 -10.45
CA GLY A 12 9.05 4.88 -11.48
C GLY A 12 8.46 4.77 -12.90
N LYS A 13 8.85 3.73 -13.62
CA LYS A 13 8.37 3.46 -14.98
C LYS A 13 6.91 3.02 -15.06
N ASP A 14 6.29 2.71 -13.91
CA ASP A 14 4.89 2.29 -13.82
C ASP A 14 4.10 3.34 -13.06
N PRO A 15 3.43 4.28 -13.75
CA PRO A 15 2.68 5.33 -13.07
C PRO A 15 1.35 4.86 -12.49
N GLY A 16 0.85 3.69 -12.88
CA GLY A 16 -0.50 3.25 -12.56
C GLY A 16 -1.55 4.05 -13.31
N ALA A 17 -2.74 4.15 -12.74
CA ALA A 17 -3.84 4.89 -13.34
C ALA A 17 -3.58 6.39 -13.29
N LEU A 18 -4.15 7.12 -14.26
CA LEU A 18 -4.11 8.58 -14.31
C LEU A 18 -5.46 9.13 -13.85
N GLY A 19 -5.45 9.97 -12.83
CA GLY A 19 -6.68 10.58 -12.33
C GLY A 19 -7.18 11.71 -13.24
N ASN A 20 -8.44 12.10 -13.06
CA ASN A 20 -9.06 13.17 -13.85
C ASN A 20 -8.37 14.53 -13.68
N ASN A 21 -7.69 14.73 -12.55
CA ASN A 21 -6.95 15.95 -12.25
C ASN A 21 -5.49 15.89 -12.74
N GLY A 22 -5.12 14.88 -13.52
CA GLY A 22 -3.77 14.69 -14.03
C GLY A 22 -2.79 14.06 -13.05
N ARG A 23 -3.23 13.68 -11.84
CA ARG A 23 -2.35 13.05 -10.85
C ARG A 23 -2.20 11.56 -11.15
N ARG A 24 -0.98 11.06 -11.05
CA ARG A 24 -0.68 9.64 -11.25
C ARG A 24 -0.98 8.85 -9.99
N GLU A 25 -1.47 7.63 -10.16
CA GLU A 25 -1.75 6.74 -9.03
C GLU A 25 -0.51 6.57 -8.13
N CYS A 26 0.66 6.37 -8.72
CA CYS A 26 1.89 6.13 -7.96
C CYS A 26 2.23 7.29 -7.01
N ASP A 27 1.90 8.53 -7.37
CA ASP A 27 2.18 9.70 -6.54
C ASP A 27 1.17 9.80 -5.39
N VAL A 28 -0.10 9.55 -5.68
CA VAL A 28 -1.17 9.63 -4.68
C VAL A 28 -1.00 8.55 -3.61
N VAL A 29 -0.73 7.31 -4.03
CA VAL A 29 -0.57 6.21 -3.06
C VAL A 29 0.71 6.36 -2.24
N LEU A 30 1.77 6.92 -2.83
CA LEU A 30 3.00 7.19 -2.08
C LEU A 30 2.74 8.23 -0.98
N GLU A 31 2.04 9.31 -1.31
CA GLU A 31 1.66 10.34 -0.34
C GLU A 31 0.81 9.74 0.79
N ALA A 32 -0.17 8.92 0.43
CA ALA A 32 -1.03 8.26 1.41
C ALA A 32 -0.23 7.33 2.34
N ALA A 33 0.69 6.56 1.78
CA ALA A 33 1.53 5.64 2.55
C ALA A 33 2.46 6.38 3.51
N LEU A 34 3.06 7.49 3.06
CA LEU A 34 3.94 8.29 3.90
C LEU A 34 3.17 8.92 5.07
N ARG A 35 1.93 9.37 4.84
CA ARG A 35 1.08 9.87 5.92
C ARG A 35 0.69 8.77 6.90
N ALA A 36 0.35 7.59 6.39
CA ALA A 36 0.04 6.45 7.25
C ALA A 36 1.24 6.08 8.12
N LYS A 37 2.45 6.11 7.54
CA LYS A 37 3.68 5.86 8.29
C LYS A 37 3.84 6.84 9.44
N GLU A 38 3.64 8.13 9.19
CA GLU A 38 3.73 9.16 10.24
C GLU A 38 2.76 8.88 11.39
N VAL A 39 1.51 8.57 11.06
CA VAL A 39 0.48 8.31 12.07
C VAL A 39 0.80 7.05 12.88
N LEU A 40 1.19 5.97 12.19
CA LEU A 40 1.52 4.72 12.87
C LEU A 40 2.73 4.89 13.80
N GLU A 41 3.78 5.55 13.33
CA GLU A 41 4.98 5.77 14.15
C GLU A 41 4.69 6.69 15.33
N ALA A 42 3.83 7.68 15.16
CA ALA A 42 3.39 8.55 16.25
C ALA A 42 2.62 7.78 17.35
N ASN A 43 2.04 6.63 16.98
CA ASN A 43 1.31 5.76 17.91
C ASN A 43 2.15 4.57 18.38
N GLY A 44 3.47 4.64 18.24
CA GLY A 44 4.38 3.61 18.75
C GLY A 44 4.51 2.39 17.86
N GLN A 45 3.97 2.42 16.66
CA GLN A 45 4.09 1.31 15.70
C GLN A 45 5.36 1.45 14.88
N THR A 46 5.84 0.35 14.32
CA THR A 46 6.99 0.34 13.41
C THR A 46 6.50 0.14 11.98
N VAL A 47 7.12 0.84 11.02
CA VAL A 47 6.70 0.79 9.62
C VAL A 47 7.91 0.56 8.71
N ALA A 48 7.77 -0.41 7.80
CA ALA A 48 8.67 -0.59 6.67
C ALA A 48 7.87 -0.36 5.39
N MET A 49 8.53 0.03 4.31
CA MET A 49 7.85 0.34 3.04
C MET A 49 8.56 -0.31 1.86
N SER A 50 7.80 -0.65 0.83
CA SER A 50 8.37 -1.16 -0.43
C SER A 50 9.18 -0.09 -1.15
N ARG A 51 8.71 1.16 -1.08
CA ARG A 51 9.42 2.33 -1.61
C ARG A 51 9.03 3.57 -0.82
N THR A 52 9.91 4.56 -0.81
CA THR A 52 9.67 5.86 -0.16
C THR A 52 9.79 7.01 -1.14
N ASN A 53 9.96 6.71 -2.43
CA ASN A 53 10.11 7.69 -3.49
C ASN A 53 9.45 7.16 -4.77
N ASP A 54 9.55 7.92 -5.85
CA ASP A 54 9.03 7.51 -7.16
C ASP A 54 10.01 6.55 -7.83
N SER A 55 9.99 5.31 -7.39
CA SER A 55 10.82 4.24 -7.94
C SER A 55 10.00 3.00 -8.17
N PHE A 56 10.44 2.17 -9.11
CA PHE A 56 9.77 0.90 -9.42
C PHE A 56 10.34 -0.23 -8.57
N VAL A 57 9.45 -1.02 -7.99
CA VAL A 57 9.82 -2.26 -7.30
C VAL A 57 8.97 -3.36 -7.92
N SER A 58 9.61 -4.42 -8.41
CA SER A 58 8.90 -5.56 -9.00
C SER A 58 8.07 -6.28 -7.93
N LEU A 59 7.06 -7.02 -8.38
CA LEU A 59 6.21 -7.77 -7.47
C LEU A 59 7.02 -8.74 -6.60
N GLY A 60 7.99 -9.44 -7.20
CA GLY A 60 8.90 -10.30 -6.46
C GLY A 60 9.76 -9.53 -5.47
N GLY A 61 10.21 -8.33 -5.86
CA GLY A 61 10.99 -7.45 -4.98
C GLY A 61 10.18 -7.00 -3.77
N ILE A 62 8.91 -6.67 -3.97
CA ILE A 62 8.01 -6.29 -2.88
C ILE A 62 7.86 -7.45 -1.89
N CYS A 63 7.61 -8.66 -2.41
CA CYS A 63 7.48 -9.85 -1.56
C CYS A 63 8.76 -10.13 -0.76
N ASN A 64 9.93 -10.01 -1.41
CA ASN A 64 11.21 -10.21 -0.74
C ASN A 64 11.44 -9.19 0.38
N LYS A 65 11.13 -7.92 0.12
CA LYS A 65 11.26 -6.86 1.12
C LYS A 65 10.32 -7.09 2.30
N ALA A 66 9.07 -7.46 2.01
CA ALA A 66 8.08 -7.72 3.04
C ALA A 66 8.50 -8.89 3.93
N ASN A 67 8.95 -9.99 3.33
CA ASN A 67 9.43 -11.15 4.08
C ASN A 67 10.65 -10.81 4.94
N ALA A 68 11.59 -10.05 4.40
CA ALA A 68 12.80 -9.65 5.12
C ALA A 68 12.51 -8.67 6.25
N SER A 69 11.41 -7.91 6.17
CA SER A 69 11.07 -6.91 7.19
C SER A 69 10.60 -7.51 8.52
N GLY A 70 10.08 -8.74 8.49
CA GLY A 70 9.48 -9.35 9.68
C GLY A 70 8.18 -8.67 10.11
N ALA A 71 7.50 -7.99 9.19
CA ALA A 71 6.27 -7.28 9.51
C ALA A 71 5.14 -8.23 9.92
N ASP A 72 4.29 -7.76 10.83
CA ASP A 72 3.10 -8.49 11.26
C ASP A 72 1.95 -8.31 10.29
N TYR A 73 1.90 -7.15 9.61
CA TYR A 73 0.84 -6.81 8.66
C TYR A 73 1.42 -6.27 7.37
N PHE A 74 0.81 -6.66 6.26
CA PHE A 74 1.15 -6.16 4.92
C PHE A 74 -0.07 -5.42 4.36
N VAL A 75 0.14 -4.17 3.94
CA VAL A 75 -0.91 -3.35 3.32
C VAL A 75 -0.40 -2.80 2.01
N SER A 76 -1.04 -3.18 0.91
CA SER A 76 -0.76 -2.63 -0.41
C SER A 76 -1.81 -1.57 -0.73
N ILE A 77 -1.37 -0.40 -1.16
CA ILE A 77 -2.24 0.75 -1.39
C ILE A 77 -2.31 1.03 -2.89
N HIS A 78 -3.52 0.96 -3.42
CA HIS A 78 -3.81 1.23 -4.83
C HIS A 78 -5.04 2.10 -4.94
N MET A 79 -5.18 2.77 -6.09
CA MET A 79 -6.41 3.44 -6.45
C MET A 79 -7.15 2.57 -7.47
N ASN A 80 -8.44 2.36 -7.24
CA ASN A 80 -9.25 1.63 -8.22
C ASN A 80 -9.52 2.50 -9.44
N SER A 81 -9.23 1.98 -10.63
CA SER A 81 -9.58 2.61 -11.89
C SER A 81 -10.92 2.04 -12.38
N ALA A 82 -11.99 2.41 -11.71
CA ALA A 82 -13.32 1.99 -12.14
C ALA A 82 -13.92 3.06 -13.05
N GLU A 83 -14.48 2.63 -14.17
CA GLU A 83 -15.24 3.54 -15.02
C GLU A 83 -16.59 3.84 -14.37
N GLY A 84 -17.05 5.09 -14.51
CA GLY A 84 -18.35 5.50 -14.04
C GLY A 84 -18.32 6.10 -12.64
N THR A 85 -19.28 5.72 -11.82
CA THR A 85 -19.57 6.39 -10.55
C THR A 85 -19.12 5.61 -9.31
N ALA A 86 -18.22 4.66 -9.46
CA ALA A 86 -17.71 3.92 -8.32
C ALA A 86 -16.92 4.86 -7.41
N LEU A 87 -17.40 5.04 -6.19
CA LEU A 87 -16.80 5.92 -5.19
C LEU A 87 -16.51 5.12 -3.93
N GLY A 88 -15.48 5.54 -3.21
CA GLY A 88 -15.15 4.97 -1.91
C GLY A 88 -13.83 4.24 -1.87
N THR A 89 -13.52 3.73 -0.71
CA THR A 89 -12.29 2.98 -0.43
C THR A 89 -12.63 1.51 -0.24
N GLU A 90 -11.86 0.65 -0.88
CA GLU A 90 -12.04 -0.79 -0.76
C GLU A 90 -10.78 -1.42 -0.20
N VAL A 91 -10.96 -2.43 0.66
CA VAL A 91 -9.87 -3.23 1.21
C VAL A 91 -10.12 -4.69 0.88
N TYR A 92 -9.12 -5.34 0.31
CA TYR A 92 -9.21 -6.73 -0.11
C TYR A 92 -8.24 -7.60 0.71
N HIS A 93 -8.60 -8.86 0.88
CA HIS A 93 -7.71 -9.86 1.44
C HIS A 93 -7.64 -11.06 0.52
N ALA A 94 -6.59 -11.87 0.65
CA ALA A 94 -6.45 -13.08 -0.15
C ALA A 94 -7.53 -14.11 0.24
N PRO A 95 -8.00 -14.94 -0.71
CA PRO A 95 -9.02 -15.95 -0.40
C PRO A 95 -8.64 -16.93 0.71
N LYS A 96 -7.35 -17.22 0.86
CA LYS A 96 -6.83 -18.10 1.91
C LYS A 96 -5.88 -17.32 2.80
N CYS A 97 -6.41 -16.36 3.53
CA CYS A 97 -5.63 -15.54 4.46
C CYS A 97 -5.95 -15.90 5.91
N SER A 98 -5.17 -15.37 6.84
CA SER A 98 -5.41 -15.59 8.26
C SER A 98 -6.71 -14.90 8.70
N ALA A 99 -7.29 -15.40 9.81
CA ALA A 99 -8.46 -14.76 10.40
C ALA A 99 -8.21 -13.30 10.75
N THR A 100 -7.00 -12.96 11.16
CA THR A 100 -6.59 -11.58 11.44
C THR A 100 -6.67 -10.71 10.19
N SER A 101 -6.20 -11.22 9.04
CA SER A 101 -6.25 -10.47 7.78
C SER A 101 -7.69 -10.22 7.33
N VAL A 102 -8.57 -11.22 7.47
CA VAL A 102 -10.00 -11.06 7.15
C VAL A 102 -10.61 -9.97 8.02
N LYS A 103 -10.37 -10.03 9.30
CA LYS A 103 -10.92 -9.06 10.26
C LYS A 103 -10.42 -7.64 9.99
N PHE A 104 -9.16 -7.51 9.61
CA PHE A 104 -8.58 -6.21 9.27
C PHE A 104 -9.25 -5.60 8.02
N ALA A 105 -9.60 -6.44 7.02
CA ALA A 105 -10.21 -5.98 5.78
C ALA A 105 -11.70 -5.62 5.94
N GLU A 106 -12.37 -6.18 6.92
CA GLU A 106 -13.76 -5.88 7.24
C GLU A 106 -13.92 -4.47 7.79
#